data_1e3a7db2c9e76984a906619d4289cc62
#
_entry.id   1e3a7db2c9e76984a906619d4289cc62
#
_cell.length_a   1.000
_cell.length_b   1.000
_cell.length_c   1.000
_cell.angle_alpha   90.00
_cell.angle_beta   90.00
_cell.angle_gamma   90.00
#
_symmetry.space_group_name_H-M   'P 1'
#
loop_
_entity.id
_entity.type
_entity.pdbx_description
1 polymer ?
#
loop_
_entity_poly.entity_id
_entity_poly.type
_entity_poly.pdbx_seq_one_letter_code
_entity_poly.pdbx_strand_id
1 'polypeptide(L)'
;MKKYLLILVLTLATFVSAMAKGGVEFRDGALDDMVAEAAAEEKYLFVELFATWCGPCRMMERTLATDEVGAYMNPRFVSVRYDVDKATGALLARTNGVRSIPTCLVMNGKGEVVGRLVGSSSPEKFVASMRSLLANISEEE
;
A
#
# COMPACT_ATOMS: atom_id res chain seq x y z
N MET A 1 -18.18 8.14 44.82
CA MET A 1 -18.06 6.96 43.95
C MET A 1 -18.90 7.06 42.66
N LYS A 2 -20.12 7.57 42.71
CA LYS A 2 -20.96 7.72 41.49
C LYS A 2 -20.39 8.70 40.43
N LYS A 3 -19.62 9.72 40.86
CA LYS A 3 -18.98 10.69 39.94
C LYS A 3 -17.88 10.10 39.06
N TYR A 4 -17.14 9.11 39.56
CA TYR A 4 -16.04 8.47 38.80
C TYR A 4 -16.54 7.41 37.80
N LEU A 5 -17.71 6.82 38.08
CA LEU A 5 -18.37 5.87 37.18
C LEU A 5 -18.87 6.56 35.89
N LEU A 6 -19.36 7.79 36.02
CA LEU A 6 -19.81 8.61 34.89
C LEU A 6 -18.65 9.06 33.99
N ILE A 7 -17.48 9.34 34.55
CA ILE A 7 -16.29 9.73 33.81
C ILE A 7 -15.72 8.53 33.05
N LEU A 8 -15.77 7.33 33.62
CA LEU A 8 -15.26 6.12 32.95
C LEU A 8 -16.13 5.70 31.77
N VAL A 9 -17.42 5.97 31.78
CA VAL A 9 -18.34 5.66 30.67
C VAL A 9 -18.22 6.67 29.54
N LEU A 10 -17.79 7.91 29.81
CA LEU A 10 -17.66 8.94 28.80
C LEU A 10 -16.37 8.80 27.95
N THR A 11 -15.37 8.08 28.44
CA THR A 11 -14.08 7.91 27.73
C THR A 11 -14.06 6.70 26.77
N LEU A 12 -15.10 5.86 26.77
CA LEU A 12 -15.20 4.68 25.92
C LEU A 12 -15.93 4.91 24.59
N ALA A 13 -16.35 6.14 24.31
CA ALA A 13 -17.28 6.42 23.20
C ALA A 13 -16.67 7.10 21.97
N THR A 14 -15.35 7.11 21.78
CA THR A 14 -14.75 7.81 20.63
C THR A 14 -13.69 7.02 19.85
N PHE A 15 -13.83 5.70 19.76
CA PHE A 15 -13.17 4.94 18.69
C PHE A 15 -14.19 4.56 17.61
N VAL A 16 -14.86 5.54 17.07
CA VAL A 16 -15.44 5.40 15.73
C VAL A 16 -14.26 5.57 14.78
N SER A 17 -13.64 4.46 14.40
CA SER A 17 -12.81 4.43 13.19
C SER A 17 -13.67 4.95 12.06
N ALA A 18 -13.47 6.19 11.67
CA ALA A 18 -13.94 6.69 10.41
C ALA A 18 -13.29 5.78 9.36
N MET A 19 -14.06 4.85 8.81
CA MET A 19 -13.65 4.12 7.62
C MET A 19 -13.48 5.19 6.54
N ALA A 20 -12.24 5.55 6.26
CA ALA A 20 -11.92 6.50 5.21
C ALA A 20 -12.52 5.94 3.92
N LYS A 21 -13.54 6.62 3.40
CA LYS A 21 -14.10 6.33 2.09
C LYS A 21 -13.13 6.90 1.08
N GLY A 22 -12.58 6.07 0.23
CA GLY A 22 -11.63 6.44 -0.80
C GLY A 22 -10.71 5.29 -1.15
N GLY A 23 -9.97 5.42 -2.25
CA GLY A 23 -8.99 4.45 -2.70
C GLY A 23 -7.72 4.42 -1.83
N VAL A 24 -6.67 3.86 -2.42
CA VAL A 24 -5.34 3.82 -1.81
C VAL A 24 -4.82 5.24 -1.58
N GLU A 25 -4.41 5.52 -0.36
CA GLU A 25 -3.77 6.78 0.02
C GLU A 25 -2.28 6.73 -0.31
N PHE A 26 -1.90 7.37 -1.40
CA PHE A 26 -0.50 7.49 -1.80
C PHE A 26 0.19 8.64 -1.08
N ARG A 27 1.41 8.37 -0.62
CA ARG A 27 2.32 9.36 -0.05
C ARG A 27 3.39 9.73 -1.06
N ASP A 28 3.92 10.94 -0.93
CA ASP A 28 5.07 11.42 -1.70
C ASP A 28 6.31 11.45 -0.81
N GLY A 29 7.45 11.02 -1.34
CA GLY A 29 8.70 11.05 -0.61
C GLY A 29 9.82 10.24 -1.27
N ALA A 30 11.01 10.36 -0.76
CA ALA A 30 12.13 9.52 -1.15
C ALA A 30 11.90 8.08 -0.67
N LEU A 31 12.39 7.10 -1.42
CA LEU A 31 12.16 5.69 -1.11
C LEU A 31 12.59 5.32 0.31
N ASP A 32 13.78 5.76 0.74
CA ASP A 32 14.32 5.44 2.06
C ASP A 32 13.46 6.00 3.19
N ASP A 33 12.92 7.21 3.02
CA ASP A 33 12.00 7.83 3.98
C ASP A 33 10.69 7.03 4.06
N MET A 34 10.16 6.59 2.92
CA MET A 34 8.93 5.81 2.87
C MET A 34 9.10 4.40 3.48
N VAL A 35 10.26 3.77 3.28
CA VAL A 35 10.62 2.52 3.96
C VAL A 35 10.65 2.72 5.48
N ALA A 36 11.28 3.81 5.95
CA ALA A 36 11.34 4.14 7.38
C ALA A 36 9.95 4.44 7.98
N GLU A 37 9.10 5.17 7.25
CA GLU A 37 7.72 5.43 7.67
C GLU A 37 6.90 4.13 7.77
N ALA A 38 6.99 3.26 6.78
CA ALA A 38 6.30 1.97 6.80
C ALA A 38 6.76 1.13 8.00
N ALA A 39 8.06 1.05 8.25
CA ALA A 39 8.61 0.34 9.40
C ALA A 39 8.12 0.92 10.74
N ALA A 40 8.08 2.25 10.88
CA ALA A 40 7.61 2.93 12.08
C ALA A 40 6.10 2.68 12.34
N GLU A 41 5.32 2.51 11.29
CA GLU A 41 3.89 2.18 11.37
C GLU A 41 3.60 0.67 11.44
N GLU A 42 4.64 -0.17 11.46
CA GLU A 42 4.53 -1.64 11.44
C GLU A 42 3.72 -2.14 10.23
N LYS A 43 3.96 -1.52 9.07
CA LYS A 43 3.34 -1.84 7.78
C LYS A 43 4.38 -2.23 6.74
N TYR A 44 3.93 -2.91 5.69
CA TYR A 44 4.71 -3.06 4.48
C TYR A 44 4.68 -1.77 3.65
N LEU A 45 5.71 -1.57 2.82
CA LEU A 45 5.69 -0.52 1.81
C LEU A 45 5.18 -1.11 0.49
N PHE A 46 4.10 -0.54 -0.04
CA PHE A 46 3.59 -0.82 -1.37
C PHE A 46 4.12 0.21 -2.35
N VAL A 47 4.75 -0.25 -3.43
CA VAL A 47 5.32 0.61 -4.47
C VAL A 47 4.70 0.27 -5.81
N GLU A 48 3.97 1.20 -6.42
CA GLU A 48 3.52 1.09 -7.80
C GLU A 48 4.54 1.71 -8.74
N LEU A 49 5.06 0.94 -9.68
CA LEU A 49 5.87 1.42 -10.80
C LEU A 49 4.96 1.62 -12.02
N PHE A 50 4.91 2.85 -12.51
CA PHE A 50 4.00 3.27 -13.58
C PHE A 50 4.68 4.24 -14.56
N ALA A 51 4.00 4.58 -15.64
CA ALA A 51 4.32 5.72 -16.50
C ALA A 51 3.05 6.42 -16.96
N THR A 52 3.14 7.69 -17.26
CA THR A 52 1.98 8.53 -17.66
C THR A 52 1.38 8.10 -19.01
N TRP A 53 2.17 7.54 -19.91
CA TRP A 53 1.76 7.04 -21.23
C TRP A 53 1.19 5.61 -21.22
N CYS A 54 1.25 4.93 -20.10
CA CYS A 54 0.92 3.50 -19.98
C CYS A 54 -0.59 3.28 -19.82
N GLY A 55 -1.22 2.65 -20.80
CA GLY A 55 -2.65 2.32 -20.78
C GLY A 55 -3.05 1.39 -19.63
N PRO A 56 -2.39 0.23 -19.44
CA PRO A 56 -2.66 -0.66 -18.32
C PRO A 56 -2.44 -0.01 -16.95
N CYS A 57 -1.52 0.96 -16.83
CA CYS A 57 -1.32 1.71 -15.59
C CYS A 57 -2.53 2.55 -15.24
N ARG A 58 -3.21 3.17 -16.22
CA ARG A 58 -4.47 3.88 -15.99
C ARG A 58 -5.61 2.97 -15.55
N MET A 59 -5.60 1.71 -16.01
CA MET A 59 -6.56 0.71 -15.51
C MET A 59 -6.27 0.36 -14.04
N MET A 60 -5.01 0.15 -13.68
CA MET A 60 -4.60 -0.08 -12.30
C MET A 60 -4.94 1.11 -11.40
N GLU A 61 -4.73 2.34 -11.86
CA GLU A 61 -5.09 3.56 -11.13
C GLU A 61 -6.59 3.58 -10.75
N ARG A 62 -7.48 3.18 -11.67
CA ARG A 62 -8.92 3.06 -11.38
C ARG A 62 -9.20 1.98 -10.33
N THR A 63 -8.50 0.85 -10.38
CA THR A 63 -8.59 -0.21 -9.37
C THR A 63 -8.16 0.29 -8.01
N LEU A 64 -7.00 0.96 -7.93
CA LEU A 64 -6.45 1.49 -6.68
C LEU A 64 -7.29 2.65 -6.11
N ALA A 65 -8.09 3.33 -6.94
CA ALA A 65 -8.98 4.41 -6.52
C ALA A 65 -10.30 3.93 -5.90
N THR A 66 -10.59 2.64 -5.89
CA THR A 66 -11.85 2.11 -5.33
C THR A 66 -11.81 2.04 -3.81
N ASP A 67 -12.96 2.25 -3.17
CA ASP A 67 -13.12 2.14 -1.72
C ASP A 67 -12.73 0.76 -1.19
N GLU A 68 -13.07 -0.29 -1.93
CA GLU A 68 -12.74 -1.67 -1.58
C GLU A 68 -11.23 -1.89 -1.45
N VAL A 69 -10.47 -1.44 -2.43
CA VAL A 69 -9.01 -1.57 -2.44
C VAL A 69 -8.38 -0.68 -1.38
N GLY A 70 -8.84 0.57 -1.23
CA GLY A 70 -8.36 1.47 -0.19
C GLY A 70 -8.60 0.92 1.22
N ALA A 71 -9.78 0.36 1.48
CA ALA A 71 -10.12 -0.24 2.77
C ALA A 71 -9.23 -1.44 3.13
N TYR A 72 -8.79 -2.22 2.13
CA TYR A 72 -7.85 -3.31 2.34
C TYR A 72 -6.41 -2.83 2.51
N MET A 73 -5.97 -1.91 1.66
CA MET A 73 -4.57 -1.48 1.55
C MET A 73 -4.14 -0.53 2.66
N ASN A 74 -4.92 0.51 2.95
CA ASN A 74 -4.49 1.60 3.83
C ASN A 74 -4.13 1.16 5.26
N PRO A 75 -4.83 0.19 5.90
CA PRO A 75 -4.42 -0.30 7.22
C PRO A 75 -3.14 -1.14 7.21
N ARG A 76 -2.75 -1.71 6.06
CA ARG A 76 -1.68 -2.71 5.94
C ARG A 76 -0.42 -2.18 5.30
N PHE A 77 -0.54 -1.13 4.51
CA PHE A 77 0.55 -0.59 3.70
C PHE A 77 0.69 0.92 3.87
N VAL A 78 1.93 1.37 3.87
CA VAL A 78 2.27 2.70 3.37
C VAL A 78 2.42 2.56 1.86
N SER A 79 1.78 3.42 1.08
CA SER A 79 1.72 3.29 -0.37
C SER A 79 2.38 4.48 -1.05
N VAL A 80 3.24 4.20 -2.02
CA VAL A 80 3.91 5.17 -2.88
C VAL A 80 3.85 4.73 -4.34
N ARG A 81 4.04 5.69 -5.24
CA ARG A 81 4.13 5.41 -6.67
C ARG A 81 5.28 6.17 -7.31
N TYR A 82 6.03 5.49 -8.16
CA TYR A 82 7.16 6.10 -8.87
C TYR A 82 7.04 5.90 -10.38
N ASP A 83 7.19 7.00 -11.09
CA ASP A 83 7.23 7.02 -12.56
C ASP A 83 8.57 6.44 -13.04
N VAL A 84 8.52 5.40 -13.88
CA VAL A 84 9.72 4.73 -14.41
C VAL A 84 10.52 5.60 -15.38
N ASP A 85 9.95 6.70 -15.87
CA ASP A 85 10.66 7.71 -16.68
C ASP A 85 11.45 8.71 -15.81
N LYS A 86 11.31 8.62 -14.48
CA LYS A 86 12.05 9.44 -13.51
C LYS A 86 13.08 8.61 -12.74
N ALA A 87 14.08 9.28 -12.16
CA ALA A 87 15.27 8.66 -11.58
C ALA A 87 14.96 7.50 -10.61
N THR A 88 14.12 7.72 -9.60
CA THR A 88 13.78 6.70 -8.60
C THR A 88 13.05 5.51 -9.22
N GLY A 89 12.03 5.76 -10.04
CA GLY A 89 11.27 4.71 -10.70
C GLY A 89 12.12 3.90 -11.68
N ALA A 90 12.96 4.58 -12.47
CA ALA A 90 13.89 3.91 -13.40
C ALA A 90 14.90 3.04 -12.66
N LEU A 91 15.44 3.52 -11.53
CA LEU A 91 16.38 2.75 -10.71
C LEU A 91 15.69 1.50 -10.14
N LEU A 92 14.52 1.66 -9.52
CA LEU A 92 13.74 0.56 -8.96
C LEU A 92 13.37 -0.48 -10.02
N ALA A 93 12.92 -0.04 -11.19
CA ALA A 93 12.59 -0.94 -12.29
C ALA A 93 13.81 -1.77 -12.73
N ARG A 94 14.95 -1.13 -12.91
CA ARG A 94 16.18 -1.80 -13.32
C ARG A 94 16.72 -2.75 -12.28
N THR A 95 16.84 -2.31 -11.02
CA THR A 95 17.41 -3.13 -9.94
C THR A 95 16.54 -4.33 -9.57
N ASN A 96 15.22 -4.23 -9.80
CA ASN A 96 14.29 -5.32 -9.55
C ASN A 96 13.87 -6.11 -10.80
N GLY A 97 14.54 -5.90 -11.93
CA GLY A 97 14.29 -6.63 -13.17
C GLY A 97 12.86 -6.46 -13.70
N VAL A 98 12.26 -5.29 -13.51
CA VAL A 98 10.90 -4.97 -13.98
C VAL A 98 10.96 -4.77 -15.50
N ARG A 99 10.16 -5.55 -16.23
CA ARG A 99 10.14 -5.56 -17.70
C ARG A 99 8.83 -5.05 -18.28
N SER A 100 7.83 -4.89 -17.47
CA SER A 100 6.51 -4.37 -17.85
C SER A 100 5.90 -3.56 -16.73
N ILE A 101 5.02 -2.63 -17.07
CA ILE A 101 4.30 -1.79 -16.13
C ILE A 101 2.79 -1.89 -16.40
N PRO A 102 1.92 -1.74 -15.39
CA PRO A 102 2.29 -1.49 -14.00
C PRO A 102 2.93 -2.73 -13.35
N THR A 103 3.87 -2.51 -12.47
CA THR A 103 4.37 -3.53 -11.54
C THR A 103 4.28 -2.97 -10.13
N CYS A 104 3.68 -3.74 -9.23
CA CYS A 104 3.59 -3.42 -7.83
C CYS A 104 4.59 -4.26 -7.06
N LEU A 105 5.43 -3.60 -6.25
CA LEU A 105 6.37 -4.24 -5.34
C LEU A 105 5.88 -4.10 -3.91
N VAL A 106 6.09 -5.12 -3.11
CA VAL A 106 5.91 -5.07 -1.65
C VAL A 106 7.28 -5.18 -1.01
N MET A 107 7.60 -4.23 -0.14
CA MET A 107 8.86 -4.19 0.59
C MET A 107 8.61 -4.33 2.09
N ASN A 108 9.53 -5.00 2.78
CA ASN A 108 9.56 -5.07 4.23
C ASN A 108 10.17 -3.80 4.84
N GLY A 109 10.24 -3.74 6.18
CA GLY A 109 10.79 -2.61 6.92
C GLY A 109 12.30 -2.36 6.71
N LYS A 110 13.00 -3.26 6.01
CA LYS A 110 14.39 -3.11 5.61
C LYS A 110 14.56 -2.62 4.17
N GLY A 111 13.45 -2.41 3.45
CA GLY A 111 13.48 -2.04 2.02
C GLY A 111 13.75 -3.20 1.07
N GLU A 112 13.67 -4.43 1.54
CA GLU A 112 13.81 -5.64 0.72
C GLU A 112 12.49 -5.94 0.03
N VAL A 113 12.52 -6.27 -1.27
CA VAL A 113 11.34 -6.70 -2.03
C VAL A 113 10.97 -8.11 -1.62
N VAL A 114 9.82 -8.25 -0.97
CA VAL A 114 9.29 -9.53 -0.48
C VAL A 114 8.10 -10.03 -1.29
N GLY A 115 7.58 -9.22 -2.19
CA GLY A 115 6.47 -9.61 -3.06
C GLY A 115 6.32 -8.73 -4.29
N ARG A 116 5.61 -9.27 -5.30
CA ARG A 116 5.43 -8.60 -6.59
C ARG A 116 4.11 -8.99 -7.24
N LEU A 117 3.41 -8.01 -7.79
CA LEU A 117 2.30 -8.21 -8.73
C LEU A 117 2.61 -7.48 -10.02
N VAL A 118 2.35 -8.13 -11.17
CA VAL A 118 2.60 -7.58 -12.49
C VAL A 118 1.29 -7.44 -13.26
N GLY A 119 1.10 -6.28 -13.88
CA GLY A 119 -0.08 -5.97 -14.69
C GLY A 119 -1.25 -5.41 -13.88
N SER A 120 -2.27 -4.94 -14.60
CA SER A 120 -3.52 -4.44 -14.02
C SER A 120 -4.51 -5.58 -13.75
N SER A 121 -5.42 -5.37 -12.80
CA SER A 121 -6.48 -6.30 -12.46
C SER A 121 -7.72 -5.58 -11.94
N SER A 122 -8.85 -6.29 -11.85
CA SER A 122 -10.04 -5.75 -11.17
C SER A 122 -9.79 -5.56 -9.67
N PRO A 123 -10.60 -4.72 -8.98
CA PRO A 123 -10.50 -4.51 -7.53
C PRO A 123 -10.51 -5.81 -6.73
N GLU A 124 -11.45 -6.69 -6.99
CA GLU A 124 -11.61 -7.97 -6.28
C GLU A 124 -10.38 -8.87 -6.48
N LYS A 125 -9.89 -8.96 -7.72
CA LYS A 125 -8.72 -9.76 -8.05
C LYS A 125 -7.46 -9.18 -7.44
N PHE A 126 -7.33 -7.84 -7.42
CA PHE A 126 -6.20 -7.16 -6.78
C PHE A 126 -6.14 -7.48 -5.29
N VAL A 127 -7.25 -7.30 -4.57
CA VAL A 127 -7.34 -7.60 -3.13
C VAL A 127 -7.05 -9.07 -2.85
N ALA A 128 -7.60 -10.00 -3.64
CA ALA A 128 -7.33 -11.43 -3.49
C ALA A 128 -5.86 -11.75 -3.69
N SER A 129 -5.21 -11.15 -4.71
CA SER A 129 -3.78 -11.34 -4.99
C SER A 129 -2.89 -10.79 -3.87
N MET A 130 -3.21 -9.59 -3.36
CA MET A 130 -2.47 -8.99 -2.24
C MET A 130 -2.61 -9.81 -0.95
N ARG A 131 -3.81 -10.31 -0.68
CA ARG A 131 -4.06 -11.20 0.47
C ARG A 131 -3.24 -12.48 0.39
N SER A 132 -3.22 -13.11 -0.77
CA SER A 132 -2.43 -14.32 -1.02
C SER A 132 -0.93 -14.05 -0.87
N LEU A 133 -0.46 -12.91 -1.39
CA LEU A 133 0.94 -12.51 -1.30
C LEU A 133 1.37 -12.29 0.16
N LEU A 134 0.57 -11.58 0.96
CA LEU A 134 0.88 -11.38 2.39
C LEU A 134 0.86 -12.68 3.20
N ALA A 135 -0.05 -13.61 2.87
CA ALA A 135 -0.07 -14.92 3.52
C ALA A 135 1.24 -15.68 3.26
N ASN A 136 1.73 -15.68 2.03
CA ASN A 136 3.00 -16.35 1.68
C ASN A 136 4.20 -15.71 2.39
N ILE A 137 4.25 -14.38 2.48
CA ILE A 137 5.34 -13.67 3.19
C ILE A 137 5.38 -14.08 4.66
N SER A 138 4.22 -14.15 5.32
CA SER A 138 4.14 -14.51 6.75
C SER A 138 4.48 -15.98 7.05
N GLU A 139 4.46 -16.86 6.06
CA GLU A 139 4.89 -18.26 6.21
C GLU A 139 6.41 -18.44 6.07
N GLU A 140 7.10 -17.47 5.46
CA GLU A 140 8.55 -17.49 5.23
C GLU A 140 9.36 -16.80 6.35
N GLU A 141 8.72 -16.05 7.25
CA GLU A 141 9.31 -15.38 8.41
C GLU A 141 9.32 -16.29 9.67
#